data_9df032225e6b993ee8b6e97d782e3bf0
#
_entry.id   9df032225e6b993ee8b6e97d782e3bf0
#
_cell.length_a   1.000
_cell.length_b   1.000
_cell.length_c   1.000
_cell.angle_alpha   90.00
_cell.angle_beta   90.00
_cell.angle_gamma   90.00
#
_symmetry.space_group_name_H-M   'P 1'
#
loop_
_entity.id
_entity.type
_entity.pdbx_description
1 polymer ?
#
loop_
_entity_poly.entity_id
_entity_poly.type
_entity_poly.pdbx_seq_one_letter_code
_entity_poly.pdbx_strand_id
1 'polypeptide(L)'
;MRVAVAQFATSSNTQENLATCIRMIKNAIECEPLIIVLPEYCNTQAEHKNHQQAWDEALDLNGEFLEQIAIQAKLHKCYIMLNVTLRRDLIRDEQNPLIKSNVSITTCIFSPAGELIHQADKQTLQACESEFFICSEKTTDSVSTPLGKLGILAGTETLSNKNTRDLAIHGAQLICNAQSSQSHAQNSLYASAWACDNNVFIATANKISHCEFVKSNKAMNSNGSSQIVSLNGSVLATLANDKEGIIFADIDIEKAGLLKHQRPDGTNFIDQYRPELYQQLALLPKSAHTAALKSKLPETANVVLFATYKSNEQAIEDVCYYIENNLSDIIQLPELFFISDKSITNNAQQLIEIETLCSALIKQISTVLRPFQYVCTSLVINGAHQAVLISENGIFATQQQLHFCKRYQWTALGNNLKIIVLPLEQGSINIAMLTADDASMPELIDVAALNKVNVILMPFDIQTSSEVNFSLLSRAAEHKICIVASSREKSFLDEQSSNDISKVKPGNMKKIKPQKSTGLVVDIVNANISISLDKLKVKQQHGKITKALVHPSETFKSF
;
A
#
# COMPACT_ATOMS: atom_id res chain seq x y z
N MET A 1 2.60 -15.88 19.44
CA MET A 1 1.67 -15.19 20.40
C MET A 1 0.30 -15.10 19.80
N ARG A 2 -0.79 -15.13 20.62
CA ARG A 2 -2.16 -14.96 20.13
C ARG A 2 -2.61 -13.51 20.19
N VAL A 3 -3.10 -13.01 19.05
CA VAL A 3 -3.68 -11.68 18.88
C VAL A 3 -5.18 -11.83 18.66
N ALA A 4 -6.00 -11.08 19.38
CA ALA A 4 -7.43 -11.00 19.17
C ALA A 4 -7.84 -9.60 18.71
N VAL A 5 -8.83 -9.55 17.84
CA VAL A 5 -9.38 -8.31 17.28
C VAL A 5 -10.90 -8.32 17.46
N ALA A 6 -11.45 -7.25 18.00
CA ALA A 6 -12.88 -7.08 18.20
C ALA A 6 -13.50 -6.19 17.13
N GLN A 7 -14.71 -6.55 16.70
CA GLN A 7 -15.55 -5.76 15.79
C GLN A 7 -16.92 -5.54 16.40
N PHE A 8 -17.30 -4.28 16.59
CA PHE A 8 -18.59 -3.91 17.15
C PHE A 8 -19.01 -2.49 16.76
N ALA A 9 -20.29 -2.18 17.00
CA ALA A 9 -20.82 -0.83 16.85
C ALA A 9 -20.75 -0.07 18.18
N THR A 10 -20.71 1.26 18.13
CA THR A 10 -20.88 2.16 19.29
C THR A 10 -22.14 3.01 19.12
N SER A 11 -22.69 3.46 20.25
CA SER A 11 -23.81 4.39 20.31
C SER A 11 -23.34 5.81 20.69
N SER A 12 -24.27 6.75 20.78
CA SER A 12 -24.01 8.09 21.32
C SER A 12 -23.90 8.10 22.88
N ASN A 13 -24.13 6.95 23.51
CA ASN A 13 -24.09 6.81 24.98
C ASN A 13 -22.75 6.19 25.41
N THR A 14 -21.90 6.97 26.05
CA THR A 14 -20.58 6.55 26.53
C THR A 14 -20.62 5.37 27.52
N GLN A 15 -21.63 5.29 28.37
CA GLN A 15 -21.78 4.19 29.34
C GLN A 15 -22.18 2.88 28.67
N GLU A 16 -23.06 2.93 27.67
CA GLU A 16 -23.38 1.76 26.82
C GLU A 16 -22.16 1.28 26.06
N ASN A 17 -21.36 2.21 25.55
CA ASN A 17 -20.13 1.91 24.85
C ASN A 17 -19.10 1.25 25.75
N LEU A 18 -18.96 1.71 27.02
CA LEU A 18 -18.11 1.06 28.00
C LEU A 18 -18.56 -0.39 28.27
N ALA A 19 -19.88 -0.57 28.50
CA ALA A 19 -20.44 -1.91 28.71
C ALA A 19 -20.18 -2.83 27.50
N THR A 20 -20.28 -2.29 26.29
CA THR A 20 -19.97 -3.02 25.04
C THR A 20 -18.49 -3.38 24.98
N CYS A 21 -17.57 -2.46 25.26
CA CYS A 21 -16.13 -2.76 25.30
C CYS A 21 -15.81 -3.87 26.30
N ILE A 22 -16.36 -3.79 27.53
CA ILE A 22 -16.14 -4.83 28.55
C ILE A 22 -16.68 -6.19 28.10
N ARG A 23 -17.88 -6.22 27.50
CA ARG A 23 -18.47 -7.45 26.96
C ARG A 23 -17.60 -8.04 25.86
N MET A 24 -17.10 -7.22 24.92
CA MET A 24 -16.26 -7.68 23.82
C MET A 24 -14.89 -8.16 24.31
N ILE A 25 -14.32 -7.51 25.31
CA ILE A 25 -13.08 -7.99 25.97
C ILE A 25 -13.32 -9.36 26.60
N LYS A 26 -14.42 -9.54 27.35
CA LYS A 26 -14.77 -10.85 27.92
C LYS A 26 -14.94 -11.94 26.86
N ASN A 27 -15.59 -11.64 25.74
CA ASN A 27 -15.71 -12.57 24.62
C ASN A 27 -14.33 -12.90 24.01
N ALA A 28 -13.43 -11.91 23.89
CA ALA A 28 -12.11 -12.13 23.36
C ALA A 28 -11.23 -13.02 24.27
N ILE A 29 -11.43 -12.96 25.58
CA ILE A 29 -10.67 -13.78 26.54
C ILE A 29 -10.92 -15.29 26.37
N GLU A 30 -12.04 -15.69 25.81
CA GLU A 30 -12.33 -17.11 25.51
C GLU A 30 -11.29 -17.75 24.60
N CYS A 31 -10.58 -16.96 23.77
CA CYS A 31 -9.47 -17.46 22.96
C CYS A 31 -8.08 -17.26 23.57
N GLU A 32 -7.97 -16.84 24.84
CA GLU A 32 -6.73 -16.66 25.59
C GLU A 32 -5.68 -15.76 24.88
N PRO A 33 -6.02 -14.53 24.46
CA PRO A 33 -5.13 -13.67 23.74
C PRO A 33 -4.10 -13.01 24.67
N LEU A 34 -2.92 -12.71 24.13
CA LEU A 34 -1.93 -11.87 24.83
C LEU A 34 -2.17 -10.37 24.57
N ILE A 35 -2.85 -10.03 23.47
CA ILE A 35 -3.27 -8.67 23.15
C ILE A 35 -4.64 -8.67 22.48
N ILE A 36 -5.49 -7.70 22.88
CA ILE A 36 -6.80 -7.43 22.29
C ILE A 36 -6.77 -6.04 21.65
N VAL A 37 -7.17 -5.96 20.39
CA VAL A 37 -7.29 -4.71 19.63
C VAL A 37 -8.76 -4.35 19.46
N LEU A 38 -9.14 -3.16 19.91
CA LEU A 38 -10.51 -2.62 19.79
C LEU A 38 -10.57 -1.55 18.68
N PRO A 39 -11.78 -1.26 18.13
CA PRO A 39 -11.94 -0.31 17.02
C PRO A 39 -11.61 1.14 17.37
N GLU A 40 -11.69 2.01 16.36
CA GLU A 40 -11.64 3.47 16.51
C GLU A 40 -12.92 4.00 17.19
N TYR A 41 -12.78 5.07 17.98
CA TYR A 41 -13.89 5.73 18.69
C TYR A 41 -14.71 4.78 19.58
N CYS A 42 -14.04 4.06 20.48
CA CYS A 42 -14.73 3.15 21.40
C CYS A 42 -15.72 3.83 22.34
N ASN A 43 -15.59 5.13 22.59
CA ASN A 43 -16.47 5.90 23.50
C ASN A 43 -17.63 6.63 22.80
N THR A 44 -17.59 6.79 21.46
CA THR A 44 -18.57 7.60 20.72
C THR A 44 -18.81 7.07 19.30
N GLN A 45 -19.84 7.57 18.62
CA GLN A 45 -20.11 7.27 17.21
C GLN A 45 -19.18 7.99 16.22
N ALA A 46 -18.41 8.99 16.65
CA ALA A 46 -17.55 9.85 15.84
C ALA A 46 -18.30 10.90 14.99
N GLU A 47 -19.58 11.05 15.12
CA GLU A 47 -20.40 12.07 14.45
C GLU A 47 -20.79 13.16 15.45
N HIS A 48 -20.27 14.38 15.23
CA HIS A 48 -20.53 15.50 16.13
C HIS A 48 -21.21 16.63 15.37
N LYS A 49 -22.20 17.26 16.00
CA LYS A 49 -22.93 18.41 15.41
C LYS A 49 -22.23 19.74 15.66
N ASN A 50 -21.42 19.80 16.71
CA ASN A 50 -20.68 21.00 17.11
C ASN A 50 -19.55 20.64 18.08
N HIS A 51 -18.69 21.60 18.37
CA HIS A 51 -17.56 21.43 19.29
C HIS A 51 -17.98 21.09 20.73
N GLN A 52 -19.15 21.58 21.17
CA GLN A 52 -19.65 21.26 22.50
C GLN A 52 -19.93 19.77 22.67
N GLN A 53 -20.64 19.18 21.70
CA GLN A 53 -20.91 17.74 21.70
C GLN A 53 -19.63 16.92 21.67
N ALA A 54 -18.65 17.30 20.81
CA ALA A 54 -17.36 16.61 20.76
C ALA A 54 -16.63 16.65 22.11
N TRP A 55 -16.72 17.78 22.82
CA TRP A 55 -16.15 17.92 24.16
C TRP A 55 -16.92 17.10 25.21
N ASP A 56 -18.24 17.14 25.20
CA ASP A 56 -19.08 16.45 26.20
C ASP A 56 -18.95 14.94 26.11
N GLU A 57 -18.79 14.39 24.87
CA GLU A 57 -18.60 12.97 24.61
C GLU A 57 -17.15 12.49 24.80
N ALA A 58 -16.18 13.41 24.83
CA ALA A 58 -14.78 13.08 25.04
C ALA A 58 -14.54 12.65 26.50
N LEU A 59 -13.62 11.72 26.69
CA LEU A 59 -13.25 11.17 27.99
C LEU A 59 -12.17 12.02 28.67
N ASP A 60 -12.15 11.93 29.99
CA ASP A 60 -10.99 12.35 30.80
C ASP A 60 -9.98 11.21 30.89
N LEU A 61 -8.69 11.53 30.82
CA LEU A 61 -7.61 10.53 30.85
C LEU A 61 -7.67 9.65 32.12
N ASN A 62 -8.02 10.24 33.26
CA ASN A 62 -8.17 9.55 34.54
C ASN A 62 -9.65 9.28 34.89
N GLY A 63 -10.50 9.19 33.84
CA GLY A 63 -11.93 8.97 34.03
C GLY A 63 -12.30 7.49 34.09
N GLU A 64 -13.54 7.23 34.56
CA GLU A 64 -14.10 5.90 34.82
C GLU A 64 -13.94 4.95 33.62
N PHE A 65 -14.13 5.44 32.36
CA PHE A 65 -14.06 4.59 31.17
C PHE A 65 -12.71 3.91 31.06
N LEU A 66 -11.62 4.69 31.10
CA LEU A 66 -10.25 4.16 30.96
C LEU A 66 -9.83 3.36 32.20
N GLU A 67 -10.28 3.74 33.39
CA GLU A 67 -10.04 2.96 34.60
C GLU A 67 -10.67 1.57 34.52
N GLN A 68 -11.90 1.45 34.02
CA GLN A 68 -12.57 0.16 33.86
C GLN A 68 -11.83 -0.71 32.80
N ILE A 69 -11.31 -0.12 31.71
CA ILE A 69 -10.49 -0.86 30.74
C ILE A 69 -9.18 -1.33 31.39
N ALA A 70 -8.53 -0.49 32.19
CA ALA A 70 -7.33 -0.85 32.96
C ALA A 70 -7.58 -2.05 33.90
N ILE A 71 -8.74 -2.05 34.57
CA ILE A 71 -9.20 -3.15 35.42
C ILE A 71 -9.37 -4.45 34.59
N GLN A 72 -9.96 -4.38 33.39
CA GLN A 72 -10.08 -5.55 32.52
C GLN A 72 -8.71 -6.08 32.08
N ALA A 73 -7.78 -5.21 31.70
CA ALA A 73 -6.42 -5.61 31.30
C ALA A 73 -5.71 -6.34 32.45
N LYS A 74 -5.82 -5.84 33.68
CA LYS A 74 -5.26 -6.45 34.89
C LYS A 74 -5.95 -7.77 35.25
N LEU A 75 -7.27 -7.82 35.19
CA LEU A 75 -8.07 -9.00 35.51
C LEU A 75 -7.73 -10.18 34.60
N HIS A 76 -7.62 -9.90 33.31
CA HIS A 76 -7.40 -10.90 32.27
C HIS A 76 -5.92 -11.11 31.91
N LYS A 77 -5.00 -10.33 32.50
CA LYS A 77 -3.54 -10.42 32.29
C LYS A 77 -3.14 -10.33 30.81
N CYS A 78 -3.81 -9.48 30.04
CA CYS A 78 -3.53 -9.27 28.63
C CYS A 78 -3.36 -7.77 28.30
N TYR A 79 -2.67 -7.46 27.22
CA TYR A 79 -2.64 -6.10 26.69
C TYR A 79 -3.99 -5.76 26.08
N ILE A 80 -4.46 -4.54 26.29
CA ILE A 80 -5.67 -4.01 25.63
C ILE A 80 -5.32 -2.71 24.95
N MET A 81 -5.55 -2.65 23.63
CA MET A 81 -5.47 -1.44 22.82
C MET A 81 -6.88 -0.97 22.46
N LEU A 82 -7.17 0.29 22.72
CA LEU A 82 -8.42 0.93 22.30
C LEU A 82 -8.16 2.36 21.81
N ASN A 83 -9.03 2.84 20.93
CA ASN A 83 -9.01 4.23 20.46
C ASN A 83 -10.25 4.96 20.98
N VAL A 84 -10.03 6.18 21.49
CA VAL A 84 -11.06 7.02 22.12
C VAL A 84 -10.82 8.49 21.82
N THR A 85 -11.79 9.34 22.10
CA THR A 85 -11.60 10.80 22.13
C THR A 85 -11.28 11.27 23.55
N LEU A 86 -10.21 12.06 23.70
CA LEU A 86 -9.74 12.57 25.00
C LEU A 86 -9.77 14.09 25.04
N ARG A 87 -10.24 14.63 26.17
CA ARG A 87 -10.08 16.04 26.52
C ARG A 87 -8.62 16.31 26.84
N ARG A 88 -8.06 17.35 26.22
CA ARG A 88 -6.68 17.79 26.48
C ARG A 88 -6.62 18.99 27.41
N ASP A 89 -7.69 19.79 27.48
CA ASP A 89 -7.85 20.86 28.45
C ASP A 89 -8.93 20.48 29.47
N LEU A 90 -8.62 20.66 30.75
CA LEU A 90 -9.55 20.35 31.85
C LEU A 90 -10.60 21.47 32.05
N ILE A 91 -10.34 22.67 31.50
CA ILE A 91 -11.21 23.83 31.67
C ILE A 91 -11.58 24.34 30.26
N ARG A 92 -12.87 24.31 29.98
CA ARG A 92 -13.43 24.94 28.80
C ARG A 92 -13.53 26.44 29.03
N ASP A 93 -13.07 27.25 28.09
CA ASP A 93 -13.30 28.68 28.08
C ASP A 93 -14.75 28.97 27.63
N GLU A 94 -15.66 29.05 28.56
CA GLU A 94 -17.10 29.35 28.32
C GLU A 94 -17.31 30.75 27.72
N GLN A 95 -16.28 31.63 27.79
CA GLN A 95 -16.38 33.00 27.32
C GLN A 95 -16.02 33.14 25.83
N ASN A 96 -15.45 32.11 25.22
CA ASN A 96 -15.07 32.14 23.79
C ASN A 96 -15.53 30.88 23.03
N PRO A 97 -16.82 30.82 22.60
CA PRO A 97 -17.40 29.65 21.94
C PRO A 97 -16.80 29.37 20.53
N LEU A 98 -15.91 30.21 20.02
CA LEU A 98 -15.20 30.03 18.74
C LEU A 98 -13.85 29.30 18.90
N ILE A 99 -13.41 29.01 20.13
CA ILE A 99 -12.20 28.22 20.35
C ILE A 99 -12.53 26.76 20.04
N LYS A 100 -11.72 26.15 19.17
CA LYS A 100 -11.77 24.70 18.88
C LYS A 100 -11.67 23.95 20.22
N SER A 101 -12.53 22.95 20.41
CA SER A 101 -12.40 22.05 21.55
C SER A 101 -11.05 21.35 21.49
N ASN A 102 -10.25 21.43 22.55
CA ASN A 102 -8.98 20.69 22.63
C ASN A 102 -9.26 19.21 22.94
N VAL A 103 -9.78 18.53 21.95
CA VAL A 103 -10.08 17.09 21.98
C VAL A 103 -9.21 16.40 20.97
N SER A 104 -8.52 15.33 21.35
CA SER A 104 -7.74 14.48 20.46
C SER A 104 -8.40 13.13 20.25
N ILE A 105 -8.16 12.54 19.09
CA ILE A 105 -8.42 11.13 18.83
C ILE A 105 -7.19 10.36 19.26
N THR A 106 -7.30 9.52 20.29
CA THR A 106 -6.15 8.93 20.97
C THR A 106 -6.27 7.42 21.06
N THR A 107 -5.21 6.73 20.70
CA THR A 107 -5.08 5.30 20.95
C THR A 107 -4.31 5.07 22.23
N CYS A 108 -4.89 4.29 23.13
CA CYS A 108 -4.34 3.94 24.44
C CYS A 108 -3.98 2.45 24.48
N ILE A 109 -2.83 2.11 25.09
CA ILE A 109 -2.44 0.72 25.39
C ILE A 109 -2.32 0.53 26.89
N PHE A 110 -3.08 -0.45 27.40
CA PHE A 110 -3.00 -0.92 28.77
C PHE A 110 -2.20 -2.22 28.86
N SER A 111 -1.30 -2.29 29.85
CA SER A 111 -0.49 -3.48 30.14
C SER A 111 -1.29 -4.53 30.91
N PRO A 112 -0.80 -5.78 31.00
CA PRO A 112 -1.36 -6.82 31.89
C PRO A 112 -1.37 -6.48 33.39
N ALA A 113 -0.66 -5.42 33.79
CA ALA A 113 -0.72 -4.87 35.14
C ALA A 113 -1.87 -3.84 35.33
N GLY A 114 -2.57 -3.46 34.25
CA GLY A 114 -3.58 -2.41 34.23
C GLY A 114 -3.00 -0.99 34.13
N GLU A 115 -1.76 -0.86 33.71
CA GLU A 115 -1.09 0.42 33.57
C GLU A 115 -1.26 0.96 32.15
N LEU A 116 -1.55 2.24 32.00
CA LEU A 116 -1.52 2.91 30.71
C LEU A 116 -0.06 3.13 30.30
N ILE A 117 0.44 2.29 29.39
CA ILE A 117 1.86 2.30 28.99
C ILE A 117 2.12 3.19 27.78
N HIS A 118 1.10 3.53 27.01
CA HIS A 118 1.25 4.37 25.83
C HIS A 118 -0.03 5.08 25.43
N GLN A 119 0.15 6.29 24.88
CA GLN A 119 -0.88 7.11 24.25
C GLN A 119 -0.35 7.65 22.92
N ALA A 120 -1.10 7.45 21.85
CA ALA A 120 -0.78 8.01 20.53
C ALA A 120 -1.98 8.83 20.02
N ASP A 121 -1.79 10.14 19.88
CA ASP A 121 -2.79 11.01 19.27
C ASP A 121 -2.68 10.92 17.75
N LYS A 122 -3.83 10.86 17.08
CA LYS A 122 -3.92 10.78 15.62
C LYS A 122 -3.26 11.99 14.97
N GLN A 123 -2.39 11.74 13.98
CA GLN A 123 -1.60 12.76 13.29
C GLN A 123 -2.28 13.25 12.00
N THR A 124 -3.01 12.35 11.34
CA THR A 124 -3.70 12.65 10.08
C THR A 124 -5.20 12.61 10.28
N LEU A 125 -5.82 13.78 10.31
CA LEU A 125 -7.26 13.93 10.45
C LEU A 125 -7.95 14.01 9.08
N GLN A 126 -9.14 13.43 8.95
CA GLN A 126 -10.02 13.69 7.82
C GLN A 126 -10.58 15.11 7.89
N ALA A 127 -11.10 15.62 6.76
CA ALA A 127 -11.69 16.96 6.72
C ALA A 127 -12.81 17.16 7.77
N CYS A 128 -13.67 16.13 7.97
CA CYS A 128 -14.72 16.15 9.00
C CYS A 128 -14.16 16.06 10.44
N GLU A 129 -13.03 15.36 10.63
CA GLU A 129 -12.37 15.26 11.93
C GLU A 129 -11.63 16.55 12.30
N SER A 130 -10.99 17.20 11.32
CA SER A 130 -10.23 18.44 11.53
C SER A 130 -11.09 19.62 11.97
N GLU A 131 -12.41 19.52 11.83
CA GLU A 131 -13.35 20.49 12.35
C GLU A 131 -13.43 20.44 13.88
N PHE A 132 -13.37 19.24 14.47
CA PHE A 132 -13.66 19.01 15.89
C PHE A 132 -12.44 18.63 16.73
N PHE A 133 -11.40 18.06 16.12
CA PHE A 133 -10.26 17.47 16.81
C PHE A 133 -8.96 18.19 16.49
N ILE A 134 -8.02 18.10 17.43
CA ILE A 134 -6.63 18.53 17.24
C ILE A 134 -5.79 17.36 16.76
N CYS A 135 -4.85 17.62 15.82
CA CYS A 135 -3.89 16.61 15.39
C CYS A 135 -2.62 16.65 16.25
N SER A 136 -1.96 15.52 16.37
CA SER A 136 -0.65 15.43 17.02
C SER A 136 0.43 16.02 16.12
N GLU A 137 1.40 16.73 16.71
CA GLU A 137 2.64 17.14 16.06
C GLU A 137 3.76 16.10 16.23
N LYS A 138 3.57 15.14 17.14
CA LYS A 138 4.55 14.09 17.42
C LYS A 138 4.55 13.05 16.32
N THR A 139 5.74 12.60 15.93
CA THR A 139 5.89 11.48 15.00
C THR A 139 5.33 10.19 15.63
N THR A 140 4.78 9.32 14.78
CA THR A 140 4.33 7.97 15.16
C THR A 140 5.50 7.22 15.79
N ASP A 141 5.29 6.66 16.98
CA ASP A 141 6.32 5.90 17.69
C ASP A 141 5.83 4.48 17.99
N SER A 142 6.79 3.58 18.18
CA SER A 142 6.52 2.18 18.49
C SER A 142 6.78 1.90 19.97
N VAL A 143 5.95 1.05 20.57
CA VAL A 143 5.99 0.70 22.00
C VAL A 143 6.70 -0.61 22.19
N SER A 144 7.77 -0.62 22.99
CA SER A 144 8.44 -1.85 23.40
C SER A 144 7.65 -2.55 24.50
N THR A 145 7.35 -3.82 24.29
CA THR A 145 6.67 -4.68 25.27
C THR A 145 7.39 -6.03 25.36
N PRO A 146 7.16 -6.80 26.42
CA PRO A 146 7.64 -8.20 26.47
C PRO A 146 7.16 -9.10 25.34
N LEU A 147 6.07 -8.72 24.65
CA LEU A 147 5.56 -9.45 23.49
C LEU A 147 6.33 -9.15 22.21
N GLY A 148 7.08 -8.05 22.16
CA GLY A 148 7.71 -7.47 21.00
C GLY A 148 7.38 -5.98 20.87
N LYS A 149 7.79 -5.37 19.76
CA LYS A 149 7.59 -3.95 19.51
C LYS A 149 6.31 -3.72 18.73
N LEU A 150 5.39 -2.94 19.32
CA LEU A 150 4.06 -2.66 18.78
C LEU A 150 4.04 -1.29 18.11
N GLY A 151 3.53 -1.22 16.89
CA GLY A 151 3.18 0.02 16.20
C GLY A 151 1.69 0.31 16.35
N ILE A 152 1.31 1.59 16.33
CA ILE A 152 -0.08 2.03 16.51
C ILE A 152 -0.47 2.91 15.34
N LEU A 153 -1.62 2.60 14.73
CA LEU A 153 -2.26 3.44 13.72
C LEU A 153 -3.76 3.57 14.02
N ALA A 154 -4.36 4.68 13.59
CA ALA A 154 -5.78 4.93 13.72
C ALA A 154 -6.40 5.52 12.44
N GLY A 155 -7.52 4.98 12.01
CA GLY A 155 -8.35 5.50 10.91
C GLY A 155 -7.55 5.73 9.63
N THR A 156 -7.54 6.96 9.15
CA THR A 156 -6.88 7.37 7.89
C THR A 156 -5.37 7.21 7.84
N GLU A 157 -4.70 7.07 8.99
CA GLU A 157 -3.25 6.86 9.02
C GLU A 157 -2.83 5.58 8.30
N THR A 158 -3.74 4.61 8.19
CA THR A 158 -3.51 3.34 7.49
C THR A 158 -3.66 3.43 5.98
N LEU A 159 -4.10 4.56 5.45
CA LEU A 159 -4.23 4.77 4.00
C LEU A 159 -2.89 5.06 3.31
N SER A 160 -1.85 5.34 4.08
CA SER A 160 -0.50 5.59 3.57
C SER A 160 0.52 4.57 4.06
N ASN A 161 1.28 4.00 3.13
CA ASN A 161 2.40 3.12 3.47
C ASN A 161 3.45 3.82 4.30
N LYS A 162 3.62 5.13 4.14
CA LYS A 162 4.61 5.91 4.88
C LYS A 162 4.50 5.71 6.39
N ASN A 163 3.28 5.78 6.95
CA ASN A 163 3.09 5.63 8.40
C ASN A 163 3.46 4.21 8.87
N THR A 164 3.10 3.18 8.09
CA THR A 164 3.49 1.79 8.37
C THR A 164 5.01 1.61 8.24
N ARG A 165 5.61 2.22 7.21
CA ARG A 165 7.06 2.21 6.98
C ARG A 165 7.82 2.88 8.12
N ASP A 166 7.38 4.05 8.56
CA ASP A 166 8.00 4.78 9.67
C ASP A 166 7.98 3.93 10.96
N LEU A 167 6.86 3.29 11.28
CA LEU A 167 6.78 2.35 12.40
C LEU A 167 7.72 1.15 12.24
N ALA A 168 7.80 0.57 11.04
CA ALA A 168 8.68 -0.56 10.77
C ALA A 168 10.17 -0.21 10.87
N ILE A 169 10.58 0.99 10.40
CA ILE A 169 11.94 1.53 10.57
C ILE A 169 12.25 1.69 12.07
N HIS A 170 11.30 2.13 12.87
CA HIS A 170 11.42 2.19 14.33
C HIS A 170 11.29 0.83 15.02
N GLY A 171 11.24 -0.26 14.24
CA GLY A 171 11.33 -1.63 14.72
C GLY A 171 10.00 -2.28 15.10
N ALA A 172 8.86 -1.72 14.73
CA ALA A 172 7.56 -2.37 14.95
C ALA A 172 7.53 -3.76 14.28
N GLN A 173 6.93 -4.72 14.98
CA GLN A 173 6.76 -6.11 14.55
C GLN A 173 5.28 -6.47 14.36
N LEU A 174 4.41 -5.88 15.16
CA LEU A 174 2.95 -5.94 15.04
C LEU A 174 2.40 -4.53 15.01
N ILE A 175 1.64 -4.20 13.98
CA ILE A 175 0.89 -2.95 13.91
C ILE A 175 -0.55 -3.22 14.33
N CYS A 176 -0.94 -2.57 15.42
CA CYS A 176 -2.30 -2.57 15.93
C CYS A 176 -3.03 -1.35 15.37
N ASN A 177 -4.08 -1.61 14.62
CA ASN A 177 -4.80 -0.59 13.85
C ASN A 177 -6.26 -0.51 14.28
N ALA A 178 -6.66 0.63 14.82
CA ALA A 178 -8.05 0.94 15.15
C ALA A 178 -8.71 1.69 13.99
N GLN A 179 -9.79 1.15 13.44
CA GLN A 179 -10.47 1.74 12.28
C GLN A 179 -11.98 1.95 12.50
N SER A 180 -12.50 2.94 11.77
CA SER A 180 -13.94 3.18 11.58
C SER A 180 -14.28 3.34 10.09
N SER A 181 -13.53 2.69 9.21
CA SER A 181 -13.59 2.88 7.76
C SER A 181 -14.76 2.17 7.10
N GLN A 182 -15.33 2.80 6.08
CA GLN A 182 -16.45 2.30 5.29
C GLN A 182 -16.03 1.48 4.05
N SER A 183 -14.72 1.41 3.72
CA SER A 183 -14.23 0.72 2.52
C SER A 183 -13.47 -0.57 2.84
N HIS A 184 -14.18 -1.68 2.86
CA HIS A 184 -13.59 -3.00 3.11
C HIS A 184 -12.49 -3.40 2.11
N ALA A 185 -12.77 -3.29 0.83
CA ALA A 185 -11.84 -3.75 -0.20
C ALA A 185 -10.51 -2.99 -0.17
N GLN A 186 -10.57 -1.68 0.09
CA GLN A 186 -9.40 -0.82 0.21
C GLN A 186 -8.57 -1.15 1.45
N ASN A 187 -9.23 -1.33 2.60
CA ASN A 187 -8.55 -1.67 3.85
C ASN A 187 -7.85 -3.03 3.76
N SER A 188 -8.50 -4.02 3.14
CA SER A 188 -7.91 -5.35 2.96
C SER A 188 -6.70 -5.30 2.03
N LEU A 189 -6.79 -4.57 0.92
CA LEU A 189 -5.67 -4.39 -0.02
C LEU A 189 -4.48 -3.73 0.66
N TYR A 190 -4.70 -2.61 1.36
CA TYR A 190 -3.62 -1.87 2.00
C TYR A 190 -2.97 -2.65 3.14
N ALA A 191 -3.75 -3.29 4.00
CA ALA A 191 -3.20 -4.10 5.08
C ALA A 191 -2.32 -5.24 4.54
N SER A 192 -2.72 -5.93 3.47
CA SER A 192 -1.92 -6.98 2.83
C SER A 192 -0.62 -6.41 2.23
N ALA A 193 -0.73 -5.28 1.51
CA ALA A 193 0.44 -4.65 0.90
C ALA A 193 1.43 -4.15 1.96
N TRP A 194 0.94 -3.39 2.96
CA TRP A 194 1.79 -2.81 3.98
C TRP A 194 2.43 -3.85 4.90
N ALA A 195 1.72 -4.94 5.21
CA ALA A 195 2.29 -6.04 5.96
C ALA A 195 3.47 -6.68 5.21
N CYS A 196 3.29 -6.94 3.92
CA CYS A 196 4.33 -7.53 3.07
C CYS A 196 5.51 -6.58 2.84
N ASP A 197 5.22 -5.33 2.43
CA ASP A 197 6.26 -4.33 2.10
C ASP A 197 7.13 -3.97 3.31
N ASN A 198 6.62 -4.15 4.54
CA ASN A 198 7.30 -3.78 5.78
C ASN A 198 7.71 -4.97 6.65
N ASN A 199 7.38 -6.19 6.26
CA ASN A 199 7.59 -7.42 7.03
C ASN A 199 7.07 -7.31 8.47
N VAL A 200 5.82 -6.84 8.62
CA VAL A 200 5.13 -6.68 9.89
C VAL A 200 3.79 -7.40 9.89
N PHE A 201 3.34 -7.87 11.05
CA PHE A 201 1.96 -8.30 11.21
C PHE A 201 1.06 -7.06 11.33
N ILE A 202 -0.16 -7.14 10.81
CA ILE A 202 -1.16 -6.07 10.98
C ILE A 202 -2.44 -6.67 11.56
N ALA A 203 -2.89 -6.12 12.69
CA ALA A 203 -4.15 -6.47 13.35
C ALA A 203 -5.07 -5.25 13.29
N THR A 204 -6.09 -5.31 12.44
CA THR A 204 -7.05 -4.23 12.21
C THR A 204 -8.37 -4.54 12.89
N ALA A 205 -8.76 -3.70 13.86
CA ALA A 205 -10.09 -3.69 14.45
C ALA A 205 -10.93 -2.61 13.76
N ASN A 206 -11.95 -3.01 13.00
CA ASN A 206 -12.83 -2.07 12.34
C ASN A 206 -14.20 -1.99 13.03
N LYS A 207 -14.78 -0.81 13.03
CA LYS A 207 -16.06 -0.51 13.64
C LYS A 207 -17.21 -0.88 12.70
N ILE A 208 -18.29 -1.39 13.24
CA ILE A 208 -19.57 -1.47 12.53
C ILE A 208 -20.25 -0.11 12.73
N SER A 209 -20.51 0.63 11.65
CA SER A 209 -21.32 1.85 11.76
C SER A 209 -22.64 1.69 11.03
N HIS A 210 -23.71 2.04 11.71
CA HIS A 210 -25.04 2.16 11.14
C HIS A 210 -25.24 3.61 10.68
N CYS A 211 -24.62 3.98 9.54
CA CYS A 211 -24.84 5.32 9.00
C CYS A 211 -26.17 5.38 8.27
N GLU A 212 -27.19 5.92 8.88
CA GLU A 212 -28.42 6.38 8.22
C GLU A 212 -28.18 7.71 7.47
N PHE A 213 -27.17 7.80 6.59
CA PHE A 213 -27.10 8.92 5.67
C PHE A 213 -28.10 8.74 4.52
N VAL A 214 -29.34 9.11 4.79
CA VAL A 214 -30.40 9.33 3.81
C VAL A 214 -30.06 10.55 2.96
N LYS A 215 -29.27 10.40 1.90
CA LYS A 215 -29.30 11.32 0.73
C LYS A 215 -28.91 10.68 -0.60
N SER A 216 -28.75 9.40 -0.69
CA SER A 216 -28.77 8.70 -1.98
C SER A 216 -29.38 7.31 -1.79
N ASN A 217 -30.27 6.89 -2.69
CA ASN A 217 -31.04 5.64 -2.65
C ASN A 217 -30.23 4.33 -2.67
N LYS A 218 -29.07 4.31 -2.01
CA LYS A 218 -28.30 3.11 -1.65
C LYS A 218 -27.88 3.28 -0.20
N ALA A 219 -28.42 2.43 0.68
CA ALA A 219 -27.88 2.23 2.00
C ALA A 219 -26.40 1.82 1.85
N MET A 220 -25.49 2.75 2.10
CA MET A 220 -24.06 2.43 2.25
C MET A 220 -23.93 1.85 3.65
N ASN A 221 -24.09 0.54 3.76
CA ASN A 221 -23.71 -0.18 4.97
C ASN A 221 -22.20 -0.02 5.13
N SER A 222 -21.78 0.67 6.16
CA SER A 222 -20.38 0.70 6.54
C SER A 222 -20.02 -0.68 7.08
N ASN A 223 -19.12 -1.26 6.40
CA ASN A 223 -18.85 -2.67 6.50
C ASN A 223 -17.65 -2.84 7.41
N GLY A 224 -17.79 -3.43 8.59
CA GLY A 224 -16.71 -3.93 9.44
C GLY A 224 -15.58 -4.49 8.56
N SER A 225 -15.09 -5.62 8.73
CA SER A 225 -13.95 -6.29 8.13
C SER A 225 -12.67 -6.08 8.93
N SER A 226 -12.81 -6.39 10.19
CA SER A 226 -11.65 -6.62 11.02
C SER A 226 -10.85 -7.79 10.47
N GLN A 227 -9.52 -7.68 10.51
CA GLN A 227 -8.63 -8.70 9.95
C GLN A 227 -7.30 -8.75 10.67
N ILE A 228 -6.64 -9.90 10.59
CA ILE A 228 -5.25 -10.12 11.00
C ILE A 228 -4.48 -10.59 9.77
N VAL A 229 -3.39 -9.90 9.45
CA VAL A 229 -2.61 -10.12 8.23
C VAL A 229 -1.19 -10.53 8.58
N SER A 230 -0.67 -11.52 7.87
CA SER A 230 0.68 -12.07 8.01
C SER A 230 1.72 -11.24 7.26
N LEU A 231 2.99 -11.51 7.54
CA LEU A 231 4.18 -10.88 6.94
C LEU A 231 4.23 -10.95 5.40
N ASN A 232 3.62 -11.97 4.81
CA ASN A 232 3.53 -12.15 3.35
C ASN A 232 2.24 -11.56 2.74
N GLY A 233 1.48 -10.79 3.52
CA GLY A 233 0.22 -10.18 3.10
C GLY A 233 -0.99 -11.12 3.10
N SER A 234 -0.83 -12.39 3.50
CA SER A 234 -1.97 -13.31 3.60
C SER A 234 -2.86 -12.99 4.81
N VAL A 235 -4.17 -13.06 4.62
CA VAL A 235 -5.15 -12.83 5.68
C VAL A 235 -5.26 -14.10 6.53
N LEU A 236 -4.85 -14.02 7.81
CA LEU A 236 -4.89 -15.13 8.77
C LEU A 236 -6.29 -15.32 9.36
N ALA A 237 -6.99 -14.22 9.61
CA ALA A 237 -8.36 -14.21 10.12
C ALA A 237 -9.09 -12.95 9.65
N THR A 238 -10.39 -13.08 9.36
CA THR A 238 -11.26 -11.96 9.00
C THR A 238 -12.67 -12.18 9.49
N LEU A 239 -13.39 -11.11 9.81
CA LEU A 239 -14.80 -11.13 10.20
C LEU A 239 -15.67 -10.54 9.08
N ALA A 240 -16.86 -11.11 8.88
CA ALA A 240 -17.83 -10.56 7.94
C ALA A 240 -18.26 -9.14 8.33
N ASN A 241 -18.54 -8.34 7.32
CA ASN A 241 -18.62 -6.88 7.42
C ASN A 241 -19.69 -6.32 8.37
N ASP A 242 -20.78 -7.04 8.54
CA ASP A 242 -21.99 -6.61 9.28
C ASP A 242 -22.16 -7.32 10.62
N LYS A 243 -21.20 -8.16 11.02
CA LYS A 243 -21.31 -8.98 12.22
C LYS A 243 -20.44 -8.45 13.35
N GLU A 244 -21.05 -8.31 14.51
CA GLU A 244 -20.30 -8.17 15.75
C GLU A 244 -19.58 -9.49 16.08
N GLY A 245 -18.36 -9.42 16.55
CA GLY A 245 -17.62 -10.62 16.93
C GLY A 245 -16.15 -10.41 17.20
N ILE A 246 -15.48 -11.52 17.45
CA ILE A 246 -14.05 -11.59 17.72
C ILE A 246 -13.42 -12.51 16.67
N ILE A 247 -12.27 -12.09 16.17
CA ILE A 247 -11.34 -12.93 15.44
C ILE A 247 -10.01 -13.01 16.17
N PHE A 248 -9.28 -14.10 15.95
CA PHE A 248 -7.94 -14.25 16.50
C PHE A 248 -7.03 -15.04 15.57
N ALA A 249 -5.73 -14.84 15.74
CA ALA A 249 -4.70 -15.63 15.07
C ALA A 249 -3.48 -15.79 15.98
N ASP A 250 -2.81 -16.93 15.83
CA ASP A 250 -1.49 -17.15 16.41
C ASP A 250 -0.42 -16.66 15.43
N ILE A 251 0.44 -15.76 15.89
CA ILE A 251 1.53 -15.17 15.10
C ILE A 251 2.89 -15.46 15.72
N ASP A 252 3.90 -15.60 14.86
CA ASP A 252 5.29 -15.73 15.25
C ASP A 252 5.99 -14.36 15.12
N ILE A 253 5.88 -13.54 16.14
CA ILE A 253 6.36 -12.15 16.14
C ILE A 253 7.89 -12.07 15.95
N GLU A 254 8.63 -13.13 16.30
CA GLU A 254 10.07 -13.17 16.13
C GLU A 254 10.51 -13.14 14.65
N LYS A 255 9.63 -13.53 13.74
CA LYS A 255 9.89 -13.44 12.28
C LYS A 255 9.67 -12.04 11.72
N ALA A 256 8.97 -11.19 12.45
CA ALA A 256 8.62 -9.84 12.01
C ALA A 256 9.77 -8.84 12.22
N GLY A 257 9.69 -7.76 11.47
CA GLY A 257 10.55 -6.59 11.54
C GLY A 257 11.30 -6.34 10.23
N LEU A 258 11.43 -5.07 9.88
CA LEU A 258 12.04 -4.64 8.61
C LEU A 258 13.49 -5.13 8.45
N LEU A 259 14.25 -5.21 9.54
CA LEU A 259 15.62 -5.74 9.53
C LEU A 259 15.71 -7.23 9.13
N LYS A 260 14.61 -7.96 9.24
CA LYS A 260 14.50 -9.38 8.84
C LYS A 260 13.87 -9.54 7.45
N HIS A 261 13.49 -8.44 6.82
CA HIS A 261 12.87 -8.47 5.50
C HIS A 261 13.89 -8.83 4.43
N GLN A 262 13.77 -10.02 3.90
CA GLN A 262 14.56 -10.49 2.76
C GLN A 262 13.75 -10.38 1.47
N ARG A 263 14.39 -9.84 0.43
CA ARG A 263 13.86 -9.84 -0.92
C ARG A 263 13.97 -11.24 -1.54
N PRO A 264 13.24 -11.53 -2.63
CA PRO A 264 13.30 -12.85 -3.29
C PRO A 264 14.70 -13.27 -3.73
N ASP A 265 15.60 -12.33 -4.01
CA ASP A 265 17.00 -12.59 -4.36
C ASP A 265 17.89 -12.84 -3.13
N GLY A 266 17.32 -12.84 -1.92
CA GLY A 266 18.01 -13.06 -0.65
C GLY A 266 18.80 -11.86 -0.15
N THR A 267 18.66 -10.68 -0.76
CA THR A 267 19.22 -9.44 -0.19
C THR A 267 18.33 -8.91 0.93
N ASN A 268 18.94 -8.24 1.90
CA ASN A 268 18.19 -7.60 2.96
C ASN A 268 17.65 -6.25 2.47
N PHE A 269 16.37 -5.99 2.72
CA PHE A 269 15.72 -4.75 2.30
C PHE A 269 16.43 -3.50 2.85
N ILE A 270 16.80 -3.51 4.14
CA ILE A 270 17.41 -2.35 4.80
C ILE A 270 18.78 -2.00 4.22
N ASP A 271 19.56 -2.99 3.76
CA ASP A 271 20.88 -2.78 3.17
C ASP A 271 20.80 -2.11 1.79
N GLN A 272 19.61 -2.14 1.17
CA GLN A 272 19.35 -1.52 -0.12
C GLN A 272 18.65 -0.17 0.00
N TYR A 273 18.17 0.17 1.20
CA TYR A 273 17.44 1.40 1.44
C TYR A 273 18.35 2.62 1.22
N ARG A 274 17.93 3.53 0.34
CA ARG A 274 18.71 4.69 -0.11
C ARG A 274 17.98 5.99 0.23
N PRO A 275 18.02 6.46 1.48
CA PRO A 275 17.27 7.63 1.93
C PRO A 275 17.61 8.90 1.15
N GLU A 276 18.81 8.98 0.55
CA GLU A 276 19.22 10.10 -0.30
C GLU A 276 18.33 10.26 -1.55
N LEU A 277 17.73 9.19 -2.05
CA LEU A 277 16.80 9.24 -3.18
C LEU A 277 15.44 9.83 -2.80
N TYR A 278 15.10 9.81 -1.51
CA TYR A 278 13.78 10.16 -0.99
C TYR A 278 13.79 11.48 -0.20
N GLN A 279 14.90 12.20 -0.14
CA GLN A 279 15.03 13.43 0.66
C GLN A 279 13.93 14.45 0.39
N GLN A 280 13.47 14.57 -0.87
CA GLN A 280 12.39 15.48 -1.22
C GLN A 280 11.06 15.19 -0.50
N LEU A 281 10.85 13.96 -0.02
CA LEU A 281 9.65 13.60 0.77
C LEU A 281 9.68 14.23 2.17
N ALA A 282 10.87 14.44 2.73
CA ALA A 282 11.04 15.05 4.05
C ALA A 282 10.96 16.60 4.01
N LEU A 283 11.19 17.21 2.85
CA LEU A 283 11.27 18.66 2.68
C LEU A 283 9.92 19.33 2.40
N LEU A 284 8.84 18.56 2.28
CA LEU A 284 7.53 19.11 1.95
C LEU A 284 6.93 19.87 3.13
N PRO A 285 6.62 21.17 2.97
CA PRO A 285 5.70 21.82 3.90
C PRO A 285 4.33 21.13 3.79
N LYS A 286 3.63 20.96 4.92
CA LYS A 286 2.28 20.36 4.99
C LYS A 286 1.24 21.02 4.06
N SER A 287 1.59 22.11 3.35
CA SER A 287 0.72 22.92 2.48
C SER A 287 1.32 23.28 1.11
N ALA A 288 2.30 22.54 0.59
CA ALA A 288 2.90 22.91 -0.70
C ALA A 288 1.95 22.66 -1.88
N HIS A 289 1.35 23.75 -2.38
CA HIS A 289 0.73 23.79 -3.69
C HIS A 289 1.83 23.98 -4.75
N THR A 290 2.30 22.89 -5.35
CA THR A 290 3.19 23.01 -6.52
C THR A 290 2.37 23.46 -7.73
N ALA A 291 2.88 24.43 -8.50
CA ALA A 291 2.22 24.93 -9.70
C ALA A 291 1.98 23.80 -10.72
N ALA A 292 0.78 23.72 -11.25
CA ALA A 292 0.45 22.76 -12.30
C ALA A 292 1.25 23.05 -13.57
N LEU A 293 1.82 22.02 -14.17
CA LEU A 293 2.36 22.10 -15.53
C LEU A 293 1.21 22.44 -16.49
N LYS A 294 1.38 23.44 -17.34
CA LYS A 294 0.34 23.96 -18.26
C LYS A 294 0.08 23.07 -19.49
N SER A 295 0.54 21.82 -19.51
CA SER A 295 0.28 20.91 -20.63
C SER A 295 -1.12 20.32 -20.53
N LYS A 296 -1.84 20.28 -21.64
CA LYS A 296 -3.13 19.61 -21.71
C LYS A 296 -2.91 18.09 -21.60
N LEU A 297 -3.51 17.49 -20.59
CA LEU A 297 -3.52 16.03 -20.46
C LEU A 297 -4.44 15.43 -21.53
N PRO A 298 -4.04 14.36 -22.23
CA PRO A 298 -4.94 13.61 -23.10
C PRO A 298 -6.00 12.89 -22.25
N GLU A 299 -7.19 12.68 -22.81
CA GLU A 299 -8.24 11.90 -22.13
C GLU A 299 -7.80 10.46 -21.88
N THR A 300 -7.11 9.87 -22.85
CA THR A 300 -6.65 8.49 -22.81
C THR A 300 -5.29 8.34 -23.49
N ALA A 301 -4.53 7.33 -23.05
CA ALA A 301 -3.40 6.82 -23.79
C ALA A 301 -3.58 5.31 -24.04
N ASN A 302 -3.29 4.87 -25.26
CA ASN A 302 -3.37 3.47 -25.66
C ASN A 302 -2.07 2.76 -25.26
N VAL A 303 -2.16 1.83 -24.30
CA VAL A 303 -1.01 1.04 -23.86
C VAL A 303 -1.18 -0.43 -24.24
N VAL A 304 -0.06 -1.05 -24.57
CA VAL A 304 -0.01 -2.48 -24.85
C VAL A 304 1.03 -3.14 -23.98
N LEU A 305 0.60 -4.17 -23.26
CA LEU A 305 1.53 -5.11 -22.62
C LEU A 305 1.86 -6.21 -23.62
N PHE A 306 3.13 -6.37 -23.90
CA PHE A 306 3.61 -7.41 -24.82
C PHE A 306 4.58 -8.33 -24.08
N ALA A 307 4.08 -9.44 -23.58
CA ALA A 307 4.87 -10.50 -22.95
C ALA A 307 5.32 -11.50 -24.02
N THR A 308 6.58 -11.43 -24.44
CA THR A 308 7.14 -12.41 -25.37
C THR A 308 7.56 -13.68 -24.63
N TYR A 309 7.36 -14.82 -25.29
CA TYR A 309 7.86 -16.14 -24.85
C TYR A 309 9.11 -16.57 -25.60
N LYS A 310 9.47 -15.84 -26.63
CA LYS A 310 10.66 -16.08 -27.42
C LYS A 310 11.87 -15.39 -26.81
N SER A 311 13.04 -15.64 -27.30
CA SER A 311 14.29 -15.06 -26.84
C SER A 311 15.14 -14.59 -28.04
N ASN A 312 16.16 -13.80 -27.72
CA ASN A 312 17.14 -13.27 -28.65
C ASN A 312 16.48 -12.49 -29.81
N GLU A 313 17.05 -12.59 -31.00
CA GLU A 313 16.63 -11.88 -32.22
C GLU A 313 15.17 -12.14 -32.57
N GLN A 314 14.68 -13.36 -32.37
CA GLN A 314 13.30 -13.71 -32.69
C GLN A 314 12.27 -12.98 -31.81
N ALA A 315 12.63 -12.62 -30.57
CA ALA A 315 11.79 -11.79 -29.72
C ALA A 315 11.71 -10.36 -30.27
N ILE A 316 12.81 -9.85 -30.81
CA ILE A 316 12.89 -8.50 -31.38
C ILE A 316 12.06 -8.43 -32.66
N GLU A 317 12.20 -9.43 -33.53
CA GLU A 317 11.41 -9.53 -34.77
C GLU A 317 9.90 -9.57 -34.51
N ASP A 318 9.47 -10.32 -33.49
CA ASP A 318 8.05 -10.39 -33.09
C ASP A 318 7.53 -9.01 -32.63
N VAL A 319 8.34 -8.25 -31.90
CA VAL A 319 7.99 -6.89 -31.46
C VAL A 319 7.91 -5.94 -32.65
N CYS A 320 8.90 -5.96 -33.53
CA CYS A 320 8.90 -5.12 -34.74
C CYS A 320 7.70 -5.43 -35.64
N TYR A 321 7.39 -6.70 -35.88
CA TYR A 321 6.21 -7.12 -36.64
C TYR A 321 4.91 -6.61 -36.00
N TYR A 322 4.82 -6.64 -34.65
CA TYR A 322 3.66 -6.10 -33.94
C TYR A 322 3.51 -4.59 -34.15
N ILE A 323 4.60 -3.84 -34.03
CA ILE A 323 4.63 -2.37 -34.19
C ILE A 323 4.17 -1.98 -35.59
N GLU A 324 4.68 -2.62 -36.62
CA GLU A 324 4.32 -2.34 -38.01
C GLU A 324 2.82 -2.50 -38.30
N ASN A 325 2.17 -3.45 -37.65
CA ASN A 325 0.79 -3.84 -37.89
C ASN A 325 -0.24 -3.27 -36.88
N ASN A 326 0.22 -2.53 -35.85
CA ASN A 326 -0.67 -2.01 -34.81
C ASN A 326 -0.33 -0.57 -34.43
N LEU A 327 -1.38 0.17 -34.06
CA LEU A 327 -1.26 1.52 -33.49
C LEU A 327 -1.42 1.45 -31.98
N SER A 328 -0.47 2.02 -31.25
CA SER A 328 -0.49 2.13 -29.79
C SER A 328 0.45 3.26 -29.41
N ASP A 329 0.11 4.05 -28.40
CA ASP A 329 0.97 5.14 -27.96
C ASP A 329 2.19 4.58 -27.23
N ILE A 330 1.98 3.58 -26.35
CA ILE A 330 3.04 2.97 -25.55
C ILE A 330 2.96 1.44 -25.64
N ILE A 331 4.06 0.81 -25.99
CA ILE A 331 4.22 -0.65 -25.97
C ILE A 331 5.18 -0.98 -24.83
N GLN A 332 4.66 -1.61 -23.78
CA GLN A 332 5.43 -2.03 -22.62
C GLN A 332 5.90 -3.46 -22.75
N LEU A 333 7.20 -3.67 -22.73
CA LEU A 333 7.86 -4.96 -22.79
C LEU A 333 8.41 -5.36 -21.42
N PRO A 334 8.62 -6.68 -21.18
CA PRO A 334 9.28 -7.16 -19.98
C PRO A 334 10.73 -6.67 -19.84
N GLU A 335 11.24 -6.80 -18.63
CA GLU A 335 12.66 -6.58 -18.32
C GLU A 335 13.54 -7.53 -19.13
N LEU A 336 14.53 -6.96 -19.86
CA LEU A 336 15.44 -7.72 -20.73
C LEU A 336 14.68 -8.78 -21.55
N PHE A 337 13.61 -8.38 -22.22
CA PHE A 337 12.59 -9.27 -22.82
C PHE A 337 13.17 -10.26 -23.86
N PHE A 338 14.29 -9.93 -24.47
CA PHE A 338 14.97 -10.74 -25.49
C PHE A 338 15.91 -11.81 -24.89
N ILE A 339 16.12 -11.83 -23.57
CA ILE A 339 16.96 -12.79 -22.86
C ILE A 339 16.07 -13.77 -22.10
N SER A 340 16.23 -15.08 -22.33
CA SER A 340 15.46 -16.11 -21.61
C SER A 340 16.05 -16.40 -20.23
N ASP A 341 17.37 -16.53 -20.12
CA ASP A 341 18.11 -16.71 -18.88
C ASP A 341 18.92 -15.45 -18.56
N LYS A 342 18.42 -14.65 -17.64
CA LYS A 342 19.06 -13.39 -17.27
C LYS A 342 20.38 -13.56 -16.49
N SER A 343 20.66 -14.76 -15.97
CA SER A 343 21.90 -15.05 -15.26
C SER A 343 23.15 -14.92 -16.14
N ILE A 344 22.99 -15.01 -17.46
CA ILE A 344 24.08 -14.80 -18.42
C ILE A 344 24.69 -13.39 -18.32
N THR A 345 23.94 -12.40 -17.88
CA THR A 345 24.45 -11.03 -17.68
C THR A 345 25.53 -10.93 -16.61
N ASN A 346 25.66 -11.92 -15.73
CA ASN A 346 26.71 -11.97 -14.70
C ASN A 346 28.07 -12.43 -15.27
N ASN A 347 28.14 -12.86 -16.53
CA ASN A 347 29.38 -13.14 -17.23
C ASN A 347 29.83 -11.90 -18.04
N ALA A 348 31.02 -11.38 -17.75
CA ALA A 348 31.51 -10.13 -18.33
C ALA A 348 31.58 -10.18 -19.87
N GLN A 349 32.00 -11.33 -20.49
CA GLN A 349 32.06 -11.45 -21.94
C GLN A 349 30.65 -11.45 -22.55
N GLN A 350 29.73 -12.20 -21.96
CA GLN A 350 28.34 -12.25 -22.42
C GLN A 350 27.63 -10.90 -22.23
N LEU A 351 27.99 -10.16 -21.18
CA LEU A 351 27.45 -8.83 -20.95
C LEU A 351 27.77 -7.85 -22.09
N ILE A 352 29.00 -7.91 -22.62
CA ILE A 352 29.42 -7.10 -23.79
C ILE A 352 28.62 -7.49 -25.04
N GLU A 353 28.41 -8.79 -25.25
CA GLU A 353 27.61 -9.29 -26.37
C GLU A 353 26.15 -8.84 -26.26
N ILE A 354 25.58 -8.88 -25.04
CA ILE A 354 24.22 -8.40 -24.74
C ILE A 354 24.13 -6.90 -25.00
N GLU A 355 25.11 -6.09 -24.60
CA GLU A 355 25.11 -4.65 -24.83
C GLU A 355 25.17 -4.31 -26.34
N THR A 356 25.92 -5.10 -27.10
CA THR A 356 25.94 -4.99 -28.55
C THR A 356 24.57 -5.32 -29.14
N LEU A 357 23.93 -6.39 -28.69
CA LEU A 357 22.57 -6.75 -29.08
C LEU A 357 21.54 -5.68 -28.71
N CYS A 358 21.68 -5.06 -27.55
CA CYS A 358 20.84 -3.92 -27.14
C CYS A 358 20.91 -2.75 -28.11
N SER A 359 22.13 -2.43 -28.57
CA SER A 359 22.34 -1.35 -29.53
C SER A 359 21.69 -1.65 -30.90
N ALA A 360 21.78 -2.90 -31.37
CA ALA A 360 21.11 -3.35 -32.58
C ALA A 360 19.57 -3.34 -32.42
N LEU A 361 19.07 -3.78 -31.27
CA LEU A 361 17.65 -3.78 -30.93
C LEU A 361 17.06 -2.36 -30.98
N ILE A 362 17.72 -1.39 -30.37
CA ILE A 362 17.27 0.00 -30.39
C ILE A 362 17.11 0.47 -31.85
N LYS A 363 18.11 0.21 -32.70
CA LYS A 363 18.05 0.59 -34.09
C LYS A 363 16.89 -0.10 -34.85
N GLN A 364 16.70 -1.41 -34.66
CA GLN A 364 15.62 -2.16 -35.32
C GLN A 364 14.24 -1.64 -34.89
N ILE A 365 14.01 -1.47 -33.60
CA ILE A 365 12.72 -0.96 -33.08
C ILE A 365 12.46 0.47 -33.55
N SER A 366 13.46 1.35 -33.53
CA SER A 366 13.30 2.73 -33.97
C SER A 366 12.89 2.85 -35.45
N THR A 367 13.34 1.96 -36.31
CA THR A 367 13.00 2.01 -37.76
C THR A 367 11.55 1.66 -38.06
N VAL A 368 10.86 0.97 -37.18
CA VAL A 368 9.46 0.56 -37.36
C VAL A 368 8.47 1.42 -36.54
N LEU A 369 8.97 2.22 -35.59
CA LEU A 369 8.16 3.15 -34.82
C LEU A 369 7.71 4.35 -35.65
N ARG A 370 6.51 4.86 -35.33
CA ARG A 370 5.93 6.07 -35.90
C ARG A 370 6.06 7.23 -34.91
N PRO A 371 5.95 8.48 -35.32
CA PRO A 371 5.86 9.63 -34.41
C PRO A 371 4.79 9.40 -33.33
N PHE A 372 5.10 9.80 -32.10
CA PHE A 372 4.25 9.61 -30.90
C PHE A 372 3.97 8.15 -30.50
N GLN A 373 4.72 7.20 -31.06
CA GLN A 373 4.68 5.82 -30.66
C GLN A 373 5.99 5.45 -29.94
N TYR A 374 5.89 4.76 -28.80
CA TYR A 374 7.02 4.48 -27.94
C TYR A 374 7.06 3.03 -27.49
N VAL A 375 8.26 2.50 -27.33
CA VAL A 375 8.52 1.18 -26.71
C VAL A 375 9.28 1.39 -25.43
N CYS A 376 8.72 0.89 -24.32
CA CYS A 376 9.39 0.86 -23.03
C CYS A 376 9.85 -0.58 -22.69
N THR A 377 11.13 -0.72 -22.36
CA THR A 377 11.74 -1.98 -21.90
C THR A 377 12.93 -1.69 -20.98
N SER A 378 13.68 -2.71 -20.55
CA SER A 378 15.00 -2.49 -19.95
C SER A 378 16.11 -3.11 -20.79
N LEU A 379 17.25 -2.46 -20.78
CA LEU A 379 18.43 -2.82 -21.58
C LEU A 379 19.71 -2.66 -20.76
N VAL A 380 20.79 -3.24 -21.25
CA VAL A 380 22.16 -2.98 -20.78
C VAL A 380 22.75 -1.86 -21.64
N ILE A 381 23.10 -0.75 -21.02
CA ILE A 381 23.69 0.40 -21.71
C ILE A 381 24.82 0.97 -20.85
N ASN A 382 26.03 1.07 -21.41
CA ASN A 382 27.23 1.57 -20.74
C ASN A 382 27.50 0.86 -19.40
N GLY A 383 27.39 -0.46 -19.39
CA GLY A 383 27.62 -1.28 -18.20
C GLY A 383 26.58 -1.10 -17.10
N ALA A 384 25.40 -0.55 -17.41
CA ALA A 384 24.32 -0.36 -16.44
C ALA A 384 23.00 -0.94 -16.95
N HIS A 385 22.23 -1.53 -16.04
CA HIS A 385 20.83 -1.91 -16.27
C HIS A 385 19.95 -0.67 -16.23
N GLN A 386 19.22 -0.41 -17.31
CA GLN A 386 18.41 0.79 -17.44
C GLN A 386 17.04 0.46 -18.01
N ALA A 387 15.99 1.06 -17.45
CA ALA A 387 14.72 1.19 -18.15
C ALA A 387 14.88 2.21 -19.28
N VAL A 388 14.39 1.88 -20.46
CA VAL A 388 14.62 2.66 -21.69
C VAL A 388 13.30 2.88 -22.41
N LEU A 389 13.09 4.11 -22.85
CA LEU A 389 12.00 4.49 -23.74
C LEU A 389 12.58 4.78 -25.13
N ILE A 390 12.12 4.03 -26.12
CA ILE A 390 12.57 4.10 -27.52
C ILE A 390 11.50 4.79 -28.35
N SER A 391 11.90 5.73 -29.21
CA SER A 391 11.07 6.42 -30.20
C SER A 391 11.59 6.12 -31.62
N GLU A 392 10.96 6.68 -32.63
CA GLU A 392 11.40 6.64 -34.01
C GLU A 392 12.80 7.24 -34.23
N ASN A 393 13.25 8.09 -33.32
CA ASN A 393 14.56 8.74 -33.36
C ASN A 393 15.64 8.03 -32.51
N GLY A 394 15.36 6.83 -32.01
CA GLY A 394 16.23 6.09 -31.11
C GLY A 394 15.81 6.23 -29.64
N ILE A 395 16.79 6.29 -28.74
CA ILE A 395 16.50 6.43 -27.31
C ILE A 395 15.87 7.80 -27.04
N PHE A 396 14.63 7.81 -26.58
CA PHE A 396 13.95 9.01 -26.11
C PHE A 396 14.35 9.37 -24.67
N ALA A 397 14.38 8.39 -23.78
CA ALA A 397 14.78 8.57 -22.38
C ALA A 397 15.28 7.27 -21.76
N THR A 398 16.08 7.42 -20.69
CA THR A 398 16.58 6.30 -19.90
C THR A 398 16.45 6.59 -18.41
N GLN A 399 16.15 5.56 -17.62
CA GLN A 399 16.22 5.55 -16.17
C GLN A 399 17.14 4.42 -15.73
N GLN A 400 18.28 4.77 -15.17
CA GLN A 400 19.21 3.82 -14.59
C GLN A 400 18.61 3.19 -13.34
N GLN A 401 18.82 1.89 -13.13
CA GLN A 401 18.41 1.20 -11.90
C GLN A 401 18.97 1.93 -10.68
N LEU A 402 18.12 2.12 -9.66
CA LEU A 402 18.46 2.93 -8.49
C LEU A 402 18.88 2.07 -7.29
N HIS A 403 18.34 0.86 -7.17
CA HIS A 403 18.61 -0.02 -6.03
C HIS A 403 19.37 -1.27 -6.47
N PHE A 404 20.28 -1.69 -5.60
CA PHE A 404 21.05 -2.92 -5.82
C PHE A 404 20.13 -4.15 -5.80
N CYS A 405 20.45 -5.14 -6.64
CA CYS A 405 19.91 -6.49 -6.57
C CYS A 405 20.98 -7.52 -6.92
N LYS A 406 20.85 -8.73 -6.38
CA LYS A 406 21.79 -9.82 -6.71
C LYS A 406 21.68 -10.31 -8.14
N ARG A 407 20.54 -10.09 -8.79
CA ARG A 407 20.32 -10.51 -10.17
C ARG A 407 21.25 -9.78 -11.15
N TYR A 408 21.56 -8.50 -10.85
CA TYR A 408 22.35 -7.61 -11.69
C TYR A 408 23.47 -6.92 -10.90
N GLN A 409 24.37 -7.72 -10.28
CA GLN A 409 25.47 -7.22 -9.44
C GLN A 409 26.46 -6.33 -10.20
N TRP A 410 26.51 -6.46 -11.52
CA TRP A 410 27.39 -5.73 -12.43
C TRP A 410 26.91 -4.30 -12.68
N THR A 411 25.67 -3.98 -12.41
CA THR A 411 25.09 -2.67 -12.77
C THR A 411 25.62 -1.53 -11.92
N ALA A 412 26.00 -0.42 -12.58
CA ALA A 412 26.16 0.85 -11.90
C ALA A 412 24.75 1.40 -11.52
N LEU A 413 24.63 1.98 -10.33
CA LEU A 413 23.36 2.53 -9.85
C LEU A 413 23.21 4.01 -10.19
N GLY A 414 21.98 4.42 -10.51
CA GLY A 414 21.60 5.81 -10.70
C GLY A 414 21.46 6.57 -9.38
N ASN A 415 21.33 7.91 -9.46
CA ASN A 415 21.28 8.79 -8.30
C ASN A 415 19.97 9.56 -8.14
N ASN A 416 19.05 9.45 -9.09
CA ASN A 416 17.76 10.15 -9.03
C ASN A 416 16.70 9.48 -9.89
N LEU A 417 15.46 9.61 -9.49
CA LEU A 417 14.30 9.28 -10.32
C LEU A 417 14.06 10.40 -11.33
N LYS A 418 14.07 10.06 -12.61
CA LYS A 418 13.81 11.02 -13.70
C LYS A 418 12.32 11.11 -13.98
N ILE A 419 11.82 12.33 -14.08
CA ILE A 419 10.46 12.60 -14.54
C ILE A 419 10.54 13.06 -16.00
N ILE A 420 9.79 12.39 -16.85
CA ILE A 420 9.87 12.56 -18.30
C ILE A 420 8.53 13.08 -18.79
N VAL A 421 8.55 14.19 -19.53
CA VAL A 421 7.35 14.68 -20.25
C VAL A 421 7.29 13.94 -21.59
N LEU A 422 6.27 13.10 -21.73
CA LEU A 422 6.06 12.29 -22.94
C LEU A 422 5.01 12.92 -23.82
N PRO A 423 5.38 13.44 -25.01
CA PRO A 423 4.42 13.94 -25.98
C PRO A 423 3.60 12.79 -26.58
N LEU A 424 2.31 13.02 -26.72
CA LEU A 424 1.34 12.16 -27.42
C LEU A 424 0.59 13.01 -28.44
N GLU A 425 -0.14 12.39 -29.39
CA GLU A 425 -0.88 13.14 -30.42
C GLU A 425 -1.86 14.19 -29.83
N GLN A 426 -2.45 13.91 -28.68
CA GLN A 426 -3.49 14.75 -28.08
C GLN A 426 -3.02 15.56 -26.86
N GLY A 427 -1.71 15.61 -26.60
CA GLY A 427 -1.17 16.32 -25.46
C GLY A 427 0.12 15.72 -24.93
N SER A 428 0.38 15.84 -23.63
CA SER A 428 1.55 15.20 -23.00
C SER A 428 1.22 14.66 -21.63
N ILE A 429 1.94 13.63 -21.21
CA ILE A 429 1.85 13.02 -19.89
C ILE A 429 3.21 13.04 -19.20
N ASN A 430 3.21 13.15 -17.87
CA ASN A 430 4.40 12.94 -17.07
C ASN A 430 4.53 11.46 -16.76
N ILE A 431 5.65 10.87 -17.13
CA ILE A 431 5.95 9.48 -16.81
C ILE A 431 7.18 9.36 -15.93
N ALA A 432 7.24 8.26 -15.19
CA ALA A 432 8.47 7.72 -14.61
C ALA A 432 8.66 6.28 -15.08
N MET A 433 9.89 5.84 -15.16
CA MET A 433 10.22 4.44 -15.47
C MET A 433 10.89 3.81 -14.26
N LEU A 434 10.50 2.60 -13.89
CA LEU A 434 11.10 1.84 -12.81
C LEU A 434 11.45 0.43 -13.26
N THR A 435 12.65 -0.05 -12.94
CA THR A 435 12.98 -1.47 -13.07
C THR A 435 12.23 -2.29 -12.03
N ALA A 436 12.19 -3.62 -12.17
CA ALA A 436 11.46 -4.48 -11.24
C ALA A 436 11.94 -4.32 -9.79
N ASP A 437 13.25 -4.19 -9.58
CA ASP A 437 13.82 -4.03 -8.25
C ASP A 437 13.51 -2.66 -7.63
N ASP A 438 13.51 -1.60 -8.45
CA ASP A 438 13.13 -0.25 -8.02
C ASP A 438 11.63 -0.16 -7.69
N ALA A 439 10.79 -0.85 -8.45
CA ALA A 439 9.35 -0.91 -8.22
C ALA A 439 8.98 -1.53 -6.85
N SER A 440 9.89 -2.28 -6.23
CA SER A 440 9.70 -2.83 -4.89
C SER A 440 9.87 -1.79 -3.76
N MET A 441 10.36 -0.57 -4.09
CA MET A 441 10.57 0.52 -3.14
C MET A 441 9.39 1.52 -3.21
N PRO A 442 8.45 1.49 -2.23
CA PRO A 442 7.29 2.37 -2.24
C PRO A 442 7.66 3.85 -2.30
N GLU A 443 8.76 4.23 -1.67
CA GLU A 443 9.24 5.61 -1.60
C GLU A 443 9.52 6.22 -2.98
N LEU A 444 9.87 5.40 -4.00
CA LEU A 444 10.02 5.90 -5.38
C LEU A 444 8.68 6.26 -6.00
N ILE A 445 7.62 5.55 -5.64
CA ILE A 445 6.26 5.88 -6.09
C ILE A 445 5.80 7.17 -5.41
N ASP A 446 6.12 7.35 -4.11
CA ASP A 446 5.86 8.59 -3.38
C ASP A 446 6.55 9.79 -4.05
N VAL A 447 7.83 9.62 -4.44
CA VAL A 447 8.60 10.62 -5.19
C VAL A 447 7.97 10.91 -6.55
N ALA A 448 7.52 9.89 -7.28
CA ALA A 448 6.84 10.06 -8.56
C ALA A 448 5.52 10.83 -8.39
N ALA A 449 4.73 10.50 -7.38
CA ALA A 449 3.48 11.19 -7.04
C ALA A 449 3.71 12.66 -6.70
N LEU A 450 4.73 12.93 -5.89
CA LEU A 450 5.14 14.28 -5.54
C LEU A 450 5.43 15.14 -6.78
N ASN A 451 6.06 14.53 -7.77
CA ASN A 451 6.45 15.17 -9.03
C ASN A 451 5.36 15.08 -10.11
N LYS A 452 4.11 14.79 -9.74
CA LYS A 452 2.93 14.78 -10.63
C LYS A 452 3.07 13.82 -11.82
N VAL A 453 3.64 12.65 -11.58
CA VAL A 453 3.68 11.57 -12.56
C VAL A 453 2.26 11.04 -12.76
N ASN A 454 1.84 10.91 -14.02
CA ASN A 454 0.52 10.38 -14.38
C ASN A 454 0.57 8.86 -14.59
N VAL A 455 1.66 8.36 -15.17
CA VAL A 455 1.84 6.94 -15.52
C VAL A 455 3.24 6.47 -15.16
N ILE A 456 3.34 5.33 -14.50
CA ILE A 456 4.61 4.65 -14.27
C ILE A 456 4.71 3.46 -15.21
N LEU A 457 5.79 3.43 -15.98
CA LEU A 457 6.11 2.35 -16.91
C LEU A 457 7.14 1.43 -16.25
N MET A 458 6.84 0.14 -16.19
CA MET A 458 7.68 -0.86 -15.55
C MET A 458 8.01 -2.00 -16.50
N PRO A 459 9.22 -2.01 -17.08
CA PRO A 459 9.79 -3.24 -17.59
C PRO A 459 10.03 -4.17 -16.41
N PHE A 460 9.13 -5.15 -16.22
CA PHE A 460 8.99 -5.88 -14.99
C PHE A 460 9.48 -7.32 -15.11
N ASP A 461 9.83 -7.90 -13.97
CA ASP A 461 10.13 -9.32 -13.81
C ASP A 461 9.54 -9.77 -12.47
N ILE A 462 8.32 -10.28 -12.51
CA ILE A 462 7.57 -10.67 -11.32
C ILE A 462 8.38 -11.69 -10.52
N GLN A 463 8.67 -11.40 -9.26
CA GLN A 463 9.40 -12.29 -8.35
C GLN A 463 8.47 -13.00 -7.37
N THR A 464 7.40 -12.33 -6.93
CA THR A 464 6.42 -12.87 -5.98
C THR A 464 4.99 -12.59 -6.44
N SER A 465 4.05 -13.41 -5.99
CA SER A 465 2.62 -13.19 -6.26
C SER A 465 2.10 -11.92 -5.60
N SER A 466 2.69 -11.50 -4.48
CA SER A 466 2.32 -10.29 -3.75
C SER A 466 2.42 -9.02 -4.60
N GLU A 467 3.42 -8.94 -5.48
CA GLU A 467 3.65 -7.78 -6.35
C GLU A 467 2.44 -7.46 -7.23
N VAL A 468 1.80 -8.48 -7.80
CA VAL A 468 0.65 -8.32 -8.71
C VAL A 468 -0.70 -8.45 -8.01
N ASN A 469 -0.76 -9.12 -6.86
CA ASN A 469 -2.02 -9.32 -6.15
C ASN A 469 -2.40 -8.12 -5.28
N PHE A 470 -1.42 -7.39 -4.72
CA PHE A 470 -1.73 -6.24 -3.86
C PHE A 470 -0.69 -5.11 -3.88
N SER A 471 0.64 -5.36 -3.99
CA SER A 471 1.62 -4.26 -3.86
C SER A 471 1.50 -3.19 -4.94
N LEU A 472 1.49 -3.55 -6.23
CA LEU A 472 1.32 -2.56 -7.31
C LEU A 472 -0.07 -1.93 -7.32
N LEU A 473 -1.10 -2.70 -6.93
CA LEU A 473 -2.49 -2.21 -6.85
C LEU A 473 -2.64 -1.16 -5.75
N SER A 474 -2.08 -1.42 -4.56
CA SER A 474 -2.14 -0.49 -3.43
C SER A 474 -1.41 0.82 -3.73
N ARG A 475 -0.24 0.74 -4.35
CA ARG A 475 0.55 1.92 -4.74
C ARG A 475 -0.17 2.79 -5.78
N ALA A 476 -0.76 2.16 -6.79
CA ALA A 476 -1.58 2.87 -7.77
C ALA A 476 -2.77 3.56 -7.10
N ALA A 477 -3.45 2.86 -6.18
CA ALA A 477 -4.60 3.37 -5.46
C ALA A 477 -4.25 4.51 -4.49
N GLU A 478 -3.16 4.35 -3.72
CA GLU A 478 -2.68 5.35 -2.74
C GLU A 478 -2.42 6.70 -3.41
N HIS A 479 -1.71 6.68 -4.54
CA HIS A 479 -1.24 7.90 -5.21
C HIS A 479 -2.06 8.33 -6.41
N LYS A 480 -3.06 7.56 -6.81
CA LYS A 480 -3.86 7.80 -8.03
C LYS A 480 -2.99 7.89 -9.30
N ILE A 481 -1.99 7.02 -9.39
CA ILE A 481 -1.09 6.91 -10.53
C ILE A 481 -1.40 5.64 -11.31
N CYS A 482 -1.49 5.76 -12.65
CA CYS A 482 -1.60 4.58 -13.50
C CYS A 482 -0.28 3.81 -13.51
N ILE A 483 -0.34 2.48 -13.41
CA ILE A 483 0.82 1.60 -13.46
C ILE A 483 0.68 0.64 -14.64
N VAL A 484 1.73 0.57 -15.45
CA VAL A 484 1.82 -0.32 -16.63
C VAL A 484 3.05 -1.20 -16.45
N ALA A 485 2.85 -2.46 -16.07
CA ALA A 485 3.90 -3.41 -15.78
C ALA A 485 3.80 -4.65 -16.66
N SER A 486 4.83 -4.96 -17.45
CA SER A 486 4.90 -6.16 -18.29
C SER A 486 6.03 -7.07 -17.84
N SER A 487 5.75 -8.36 -17.68
CA SER A 487 6.70 -9.41 -17.29
C SER A 487 6.60 -10.61 -18.23
N ARG A 488 7.63 -11.44 -18.26
CA ARG A 488 7.48 -12.81 -18.75
C ARG A 488 6.52 -13.59 -17.84
N GLU A 489 5.86 -14.60 -18.39
CA GLU A 489 4.94 -15.43 -17.60
C GLU A 489 5.66 -16.05 -16.39
N LYS A 490 5.07 -15.82 -15.22
CA LYS A 490 5.44 -16.47 -13.97
C LYS A 490 4.25 -17.27 -13.45
N SER A 491 4.55 -18.40 -12.84
CA SER A 491 3.55 -19.28 -12.22
C SER A 491 3.82 -19.37 -10.73
N PHE A 492 2.82 -19.04 -9.92
CA PHE A 492 2.90 -19.07 -8.46
C PHE A 492 1.94 -20.14 -7.92
N LEU A 493 2.41 -20.89 -6.94
CA LEU A 493 1.52 -21.71 -6.12
C LEU A 493 0.80 -20.80 -5.14
N ASP A 494 -0.50 -20.90 -5.08
CA ASP A 494 -1.32 -20.08 -4.18
C ASP A 494 -1.06 -20.51 -2.73
N GLU A 495 -0.26 -19.76 -1.99
CA GLU A 495 0.10 -20.08 -0.59
C GLU A 495 -1.11 -20.04 0.35
N GLN A 496 -2.19 -19.33 -0.02
CA GLN A 496 -3.45 -19.35 0.73
C GLN A 496 -4.11 -20.73 0.72
N SER A 497 -3.90 -21.49 -0.35
CA SER A 497 -4.42 -22.85 -0.45
C SER A 497 -3.61 -23.88 0.35
N SER A 498 -2.36 -23.58 0.71
CA SER A 498 -1.52 -24.49 1.50
C SER A 498 -1.91 -24.55 2.97
N ASN A 499 -2.47 -23.47 3.52
CA ASN A 499 -2.97 -23.43 4.89
C ASN A 499 -4.32 -24.17 5.08
N ASP A 500 -5.12 -24.30 4.01
CA ASP A 500 -6.34 -25.08 4.01
C ASP A 500 -6.08 -26.60 3.86
N ILE A 501 -4.92 -27.00 3.34
CA ILE A 501 -4.57 -28.42 3.13
C ILE A 501 -4.50 -29.19 4.46
N SER A 502 -4.13 -28.54 5.57
CA SER A 502 -4.09 -29.18 6.89
C SER A 502 -5.48 -29.54 7.44
N LYS A 503 -6.57 -29.02 6.85
CA LYS A 503 -7.96 -29.26 7.27
C LYS A 503 -8.77 -30.14 6.31
N VAL A 504 -8.19 -30.54 5.16
CA VAL A 504 -8.89 -31.36 4.14
C VAL A 504 -8.58 -32.83 4.33
N LYS A 505 -9.63 -33.65 4.46
CA LYS A 505 -9.49 -35.12 4.53
C LYS A 505 -8.82 -35.67 3.27
N PRO A 506 -7.92 -36.69 3.40
CA PRO A 506 -7.28 -37.35 2.24
C PRO A 506 -8.36 -37.95 1.33
N GLY A 507 -8.46 -37.46 0.12
CA GLY A 507 -9.42 -37.94 -0.88
C GLY A 507 -10.09 -36.84 -1.71
N ASN A 508 -10.09 -35.59 -1.28
CA ASN A 508 -10.71 -34.45 -1.97
C ASN A 508 -9.73 -33.35 -2.39
N MET A 509 -8.49 -33.68 -2.69
CA MET A 509 -7.53 -32.69 -3.23
C MET A 509 -7.96 -32.30 -4.64
N LYS A 510 -8.70 -31.21 -4.79
CA LYS A 510 -8.74 -30.50 -6.07
C LYS A 510 -7.31 -30.05 -6.38
N LYS A 511 -6.76 -30.46 -7.53
CA LYS A 511 -5.47 -29.96 -8.02
C LYS A 511 -5.54 -28.44 -8.08
N ILE A 512 -4.82 -27.76 -7.18
CA ILE A 512 -4.69 -26.31 -7.17
C ILE A 512 -3.95 -25.95 -8.46
N LYS A 513 -4.62 -25.19 -9.34
CA LYS A 513 -3.97 -24.69 -10.54
C LYS A 513 -3.05 -23.51 -10.15
N PRO A 514 -1.79 -23.51 -10.57
CA PRO A 514 -0.92 -22.37 -10.29
C PRO A 514 -1.51 -21.10 -10.92
N GLN A 515 -1.46 -20.00 -10.18
CA GLN A 515 -1.78 -18.68 -10.71
C GLN A 515 -0.68 -18.28 -11.68
N LYS A 516 -1.06 -17.87 -12.89
CA LYS A 516 -0.12 -17.39 -13.91
C LYS A 516 -0.32 -15.89 -14.10
N SER A 517 0.76 -15.15 -14.22
CA SER A 517 0.72 -13.71 -14.52
C SER A 517 1.84 -13.31 -15.48
N THR A 518 1.54 -12.38 -16.38
CA THR A 518 2.49 -11.74 -17.29
C THR A 518 2.51 -10.21 -17.09
N GLY A 519 2.00 -9.72 -15.97
CA GLY A 519 1.93 -8.30 -15.65
C GLY A 519 0.51 -7.78 -15.50
N LEU A 520 0.38 -6.48 -15.34
CA LEU A 520 -0.90 -5.79 -15.17
C LEU A 520 -0.87 -4.35 -15.68
N VAL A 521 -2.06 -3.86 -16.03
CA VAL A 521 -2.35 -2.44 -16.17
C VAL A 521 -3.30 -2.05 -15.06
N VAL A 522 -2.91 -1.08 -14.26
CA VAL A 522 -3.79 -0.44 -13.27
C VAL A 522 -4.14 0.94 -13.80
N ASP A 523 -5.41 1.12 -14.12
CA ASP A 523 -5.98 2.37 -14.60
C ASP A 523 -6.91 2.96 -13.54
N ILE A 524 -6.82 4.28 -13.32
CA ILE A 524 -7.61 4.97 -12.31
C ILE A 524 -8.66 5.82 -13.02
N VAL A 525 -9.90 5.36 -13.01
CA VAL A 525 -11.02 6.04 -13.63
C VAL A 525 -11.68 7.01 -12.65
N ASN A 526 -11.75 8.30 -12.99
CA ASN A 526 -12.36 9.39 -12.22
C ASN A 526 -11.67 9.72 -10.87
N ALA A 527 -10.64 10.52 -10.96
CA ALA A 527 -9.81 10.97 -9.83
C ALA A 527 -10.49 11.91 -8.80
N ASN A 528 -11.74 12.28 -9.01
CA ASN A 528 -12.42 13.31 -8.22
C ASN A 528 -13.16 12.75 -7.04
N ILE A 529 -12.72 12.30 -5.98
CA ILE A 529 -13.39 11.94 -4.71
C ILE A 529 -13.13 10.48 -4.30
N SER A 530 -12.69 10.27 -3.09
CA SER A 530 -12.51 9.03 -2.32
C SER A 530 -12.23 7.77 -3.17
N ILE A 531 -11.04 7.22 -2.99
CA ILE A 531 -10.60 6.02 -3.71
C ILE A 531 -11.45 4.84 -3.22
N SER A 532 -12.40 4.39 -4.02
CA SER A 532 -12.92 3.03 -3.91
C SER A 532 -12.21 2.16 -4.92
N LEU A 533 -11.85 0.93 -4.56
CA LEU A 533 -11.28 -0.06 -5.49
C LEU A 533 -12.18 -0.33 -6.70
N ASP A 534 -13.48 -0.05 -6.57
CA ASP A 534 -14.46 -0.14 -7.68
C ASP A 534 -14.13 0.79 -8.85
N LYS A 535 -13.23 1.77 -8.64
CA LYS A 535 -12.77 2.71 -9.69
C LYS A 535 -11.42 2.32 -10.28
N LEU A 536 -10.75 1.31 -9.73
CA LEU A 536 -9.57 0.74 -10.34
C LEU A 536 -9.99 -0.26 -11.43
N LYS A 537 -9.67 0.05 -12.67
CA LYS A 537 -9.74 -0.94 -13.73
C LYS A 537 -8.43 -1.69 -13.78
N VAL A 538 -8.43 -2.90 -13.24
CA VAL A 538 -7.27 -3.77 -13.31
C VAL A 538 -7.46 -4.74 -14.48
N LYS A 539 -6.57 -4.65 -15.44
CA LYS A 539 -6.46 -5.64 -16.50
C LYS A 539 -5.26 -6.52 -16.22
N GLN A 540 -5.50 -7.68 -15.59
CA GLN A 540 -4.47 -8.71 -15.47
C GLN A 540 -4.23 -9.34 -16.84
N GLN A 541 -2.97 -9.52 -17.17
CA GLN A 541 -2.57 -10.16 -18.40
C GLN A 541 -2.44 -11.66 -18.17
N HIS A 542 -3.11 -12.44 -19.05
CA HIS A 542 -3.00 -13.91 -19.07
C HIS A 542 -2.49 -14.43 -20.42
N GLY A 543 -2.00 -13.57 -21.27
CA GLY A 543 -1.60 -13.92 -22.63
C GLY A 543 -0.43 -13.06 -23.18
N LYS A 544 -0.07 -13.33 -24.42
CA LYS A 544 1.07 -12.68 -25.07
C LYS A 544 0.90 -11.16 -25.24
N ILE A 545 -0.33 -10.73 -25.54
CA ILE A 545 -0.64 -9.31 -25.83
C ILE A 545 -1.91 -8.91 -25.10
N THR A 546 -1.87 -7.79 -24.38
CA THR A 546 -3.03 -7.18 -23.75
C THR A 546 -3.08 -5.70 -24.11
N LYS A 547 -4.17 -5.27 -24.76
CA LYS A 547 -4.45 -3.86 -25.06
C LYS A 547 -5.28 -3.26 -23.93
N ALA A 548 -4.91 -2.08 -23.49
CA ALA A 548 -5.62 -1.32 -22.46
C ALA A 548 -5.61 0.18 -22.76
N LEU A 549 -6.57 0.88 -22.19
CA LEU A 549 -6.57 2.33 -22.11
C LEU A 549 -6.17 2.73 -20.71
N VAL A 550 -5.31 3.71 -20.56
CA VAL A 550 -5.07 4.41 -19.32
C VAL A 550 -5.62 5.82 -19.43
N HIS A 551 -6.18 6.31 -18.33
CA HIS A 551 -6.76 7.66 -18.22
C HIS A 551 -5.81 8.51 -17.35
N PRO A 552 -4.85 9.22 -17.96
CA PRO A 552 -3.94 10.06 -17.21
C PRO A 552 -4.74 11.11 -16.45
N SER A 553 -4.64 11.10 -15.15
CA SER A 553 -5.30 12.07 -14.28
C SER A 553 -4.27 12.93 -13.55
N GLU A 554 -4.66 14.12 -13.14
CA GLU A 554 -3.82 14.87 -12.21
C GLU A 554 -3.70 14.10 -10.91
N THR A 555 -2.46 13.83 -10.50
CA THR A 555 -2.18 13.22 -9.21
C THR A 555 -2.57 14.20 -8.10
N PHE A 556 -3.55 13.83 -7.29
CA PHE A 556 -3.92 14.62 -6.12
C PHE A 556 -3.19 14.07 -4.90
N LYS A 557 -2.52 14.96 -4.17
CA LYS A 557 -2.06 14.66 -2.83
C LYS A 557 -3.27 14.50 -1.92
N SER A 558 -3.48 13.32 -1.40
CA SER A 558 -4.21 13.12 -0.15
C SER A 558 -3.15 12.95 0.95
N PHE A 559 -2.66 14.05 1.48
CA PHE A 559 -1.90 14.07 2.72
C PHE A 559 -2.69 14.81 3.78
#